data_a667809aac96730b905458088a44a434
#
_entry.id   a667809aac96730b905458088a44a434
#
_cell.length_a   1.000
_cell.length_b   1.000
_cell.length_c   1.000
_cell.angle_alpha   90.00
_cell.angle_beta   90.00
_cell.angle_gamma   90.00
#
_symmetry.space_group_name_H-M   'P 1'
#
loop_
_entity.id
_entity.type
_entity.pdbx_description
1 polymer ?
#
loop_
_entity_poly.entity_id
_entity_poly.type
_entity_poly.pdbx_seq_one_letter_code
_entity_poly.pdbx_strand_id
1 'polypeptide(L)'
;MVEITDANFEKEVLEASEKMPVIVDFWASWCGPCMMLKPIIEKLEKEFAGKAKICKYNVEENQVQAGNYDIMSIPAVKMFRNGEVIDEFVGVRPEDSIREWIKGNV
;
A
#
# COMPACT_ATOMS: atom_id res chain seq x y z
N MET A 1 5.23 10.65 -0.46
CA MET A 1 4.24 9.54 -0.38
C MET A 1 3.11 9.93 0.55
N VAL A 2 1.89 9.75 0.11
CA VAL A 2 0.71 10.11 0.91
C VAL A 2 0.61 9.19 2.12
N GLU A 3 0.39 9.78 3.29
CA GLU A 3 0.16 9.03 4.51
C GLU A 3 -1.34 8.86 4.72
N ILE A 4 -1.77 7.60 4.74
CA ILE A 4 -3.18 7.27 4.87
C ILE A 4 -3.52 7.15 6.36
N THR A 5 -4.68 7.67 6.72
CA THR A 5 -5.23 7.58 8.07
C THR A 5 -6.63 7.00 7.98
N ASP A 6 -7.20 6.62 9.13
CA ASP A 6 -8.59 6.16 9.14
C ASP A 6 -9.54 7.27 8.65
N ALA A 7 -9.18 8.54 8.91
CA ALA A 7 -10.00 9.69 8.49
C ALA A 7 -9.98 9.94 6.98
N ASN A 8 -8.86 9.69 6.31
CA ASN A 8 -8.73 10.00 4.87
C ASN A 8 -8.79 8.76 3.97
N PHE A 9 -8.94 7.57 4.54
CA PHE A 9 -8.89 6.31 3.79
C PHE A 9 -9.91 6.26 2.64
N GLU A 10 -11.15 6.62 2.90
CA GLU A 10 -12.19 6.57 1.88
C GLU A 10 -11.82 7.45 0.68
N LYS A 11 -11.40 8.67 0.92
CA LYS A 11 -11.04 9.60 -0.15
C LYS A 11 -9.75 9.22 -0.85
N GLU A 12 -8.71 8.97 -0.08
CA GLU A 12 -7.36 8.80 -0.62
C GLU A 12 -7.09 7.39 -1.17
N VAL A 13 -7.87 6.41 -0.75
CA VAL A 13 -7.72 5.03 -1.21
C VAL A 13 -8.93 4.60 -2.06
N LEU A 14 -10.11 4.57 -1.47
CA LEU A 14 -11.28 4.00 -2.15
C LEU A 14 -11.71 4.83 -3.35
N GLU A 15 -11.90 6.13 -3.17
CA GLU A 15 -12.31 7.02 -4.27
C GLU A 15 -11.19 7.15 -5.30
N ALA A 16 -9.94 7.31 -4.84
CA ALA A 16 -8.78 7.40 -5.74
C ALA A 16 -8.65 6.15 -6.60
N SER A 17 -9.01 4.98 -6.07
CA SER A 17 -8.90 3.70 -6.78
C SER A 17 -9.89 3.56 -7.95
N GLU A 18 -10.83 4.47 -8.07
CA GLU A 18 -11.72 4.52 -9.23
C GLU A 18 -10.99 5.02 -10.47
N LYS A 19 -9.93 5.80 -10.29
CA LYS A 19 -9.18 6.42 -11.40
C LYS A 19 -7.91 5.68 -11.76
N MET A 20 -7.24 5.08 -10.78
CA MET A 20 -5.98 4.35 -10.98
C MET A 20 -5.78 3.36 -9.83
N PRO A 21 -4.94 2.35 -10.02
CA PRO A 21 -4.63 1.43 -8.92
C PRO A 21 -4.02 2.19 -7.74
N VAL A 22 -4.47 1.88 -6.54
CA VAL A 22 -3.93 2.44 -5.29
C VAL A 22 -3.31 1.32 -4.48
N ILE A 23 -2.05 1.47 -4.15
CA ILE A 23 -1.29 0.48 -3.40
C ILE A 23 -1.04 1.02 -2.02
N VAL A 24 -1.46 0.27 -0.99
CA VAL A 24 -1.31 0.68 0.40
C VAL A 24 -0.37 -0.28 1.11
N ASP A 25 0.71 0.27 1.68
CA ASP A 25 1.66 -0.45 2.50
C ASP A 25 1.26 -0.28 3.98
N PHE A 26 0.74 -1.35 4.58
CA PHE A 26 0.40 -1.37 6.00
C PHE A 26 1.67 -1.73 6.77
N TRP A 27 2.13 -0.81 7.61
CA TRP A 27 3.44 -0.90 8.27
C TRP A 27 3.43 -0.39 9.71
N ALA A 28 4.53 -0.64 10.43
CA ALA A 28 4.75 -0.09 11.76
C ALA A 28 6.23 0.24 11.93
N SER A 29 6.54 1.23 12.76
CA SER A 29 7.92 1.69 12.95
C SER A 29 8.82 0.65 13.62
N TRP A 30 8.25 -0.22 14.44
CA TRP A 30 8.99 -1.27 15.14
C TRP A 30 9.23 -2.51 14.28
N CYS A 31 8.70 -2.54 13.09
CA CYS A 31 8.74 -3.71 12.19
C CYS A 31 9.99 -3.65 11.30
N GLY A 32 10.96 -4.51 11.55
CA GLY A 32 12.19 -4.59 10.76
C GLY A 32 11.95 -4.82 9.28
N PRO A 33 11.17 -5.85 8.88
CA PRO A 33 10.85 -6.09 7.47
C PRO A 33 10.17 -4.90 6.80
N CYS A 34 9.31 -4.16 7.54
CA CYS A 34 8.68 -2.95 7.02
C CYS A 34 9.72 -1.89 6.66
N MET A 35 10.75 -1.76 7.48
CA MET A 35 11.84 -0.80 7.24
C MET A 35 12.70 -1.21 6.05
N MET A 36 12.83 -2.50 5.80
CA MET A 36 13.54 -3.02 4.63
C MET A 36 12.76 -2.73 3.34
N LEU A 37 11.44 -2.83 3.41
CA LEU A 37 10.56 -2.59 2.26
C LEU A 37 10.43 -1.10 1.94
N LYS A 38 10.57 -0.24 2.94
CA LYS A 38 10.35 1.21 2.81
C LYS A 38 11.10 1.86 1.64
N PRO A 39 12.42 1.72 1.49
CA PRO A 39 13.13 2.37 0.37
C PRO A 39 12.68 1.82 -0.99
N ILE A 40 12.29 0.56 -1.05
CA ILE A 40 11.80 -0.04 -2.30
C ILE A 40 10.47 0.59 -2.68
N ILE A 41 9.55 0.70 -1.74
CA ILE A 41 8.23 1.30 -1.96
C ILE A 41 8.37 2.78 -2.33
N GLU A 42 9.26 3.52 -1.67
CA GLU A 42 9.48 4.93 -1.98
C GLU A 42 10.02 5.14 -3.40
N LYS A 43 10.91 4.26 -3.84
CA LYS A 43 11.45 4.30 -5.20
C LYS A 43 10.35 4.02 -6.23
N LEU A 44 9.56 2.98 -5.99
CA LEU A 44 8.47 2.60 -6.91
C LEU A 44 7.36 3.65 -6.97
N GLU A 45 7.10 4.33 -5.86
CA GLU A 45 6.13 5.42 -5.80
C GLU A 45 6.48 6.51 -6.81
N LYS A 46 7.75 6.87 -6.88
CA LYS A 46 8.23 7.87 -7.83
C LYS A 46 8.19 7.34 -9.27
N GLU A 47 8.57 6.08 -9.45
CA GLU A 47 8.62 5.45 -10.76
C GLU A 47 7.23 5.36 -11.41
N PHE A 48 6.20 5.08 -10.62
CA PHE A 48 4.84 4.91 -11.11
C PHE A 48 3.94 6.13 -10.94
N ALA A 49 4.52 7.29 -10.60
CA ALA A 49 3.75 8.52 -10.45
C ALA A 49 2.91 8.78 -11.70
N GLY A 50 1.61 9.04 -11.49
CA GLY A 50 0.66 9.25 -12.58
C GLY A 50 0.02 7.98 -13.14
N LYS A 51 0.58 6.80 -12.84
CA LYS A 51 0.05 5.52 -13.30
C LYS A 51 -0.57 4.69 -12.18
N ALA A 52 0.01 4.78 -11.00
CA ALA A 52 -0.50 4.13 -9.80
C ALA A 52 -0.19 5.02 -8.61
N LYS A 53 -1.08 5.02 -7.63
CA LYS A 53 -0.86 5.76 -6.39
C LYS A 53 -0.31 4.80 -5.36
N ILE A 54 0.86 5.08 -4.79
CA ILE A 54 1.45 4.27 -3.74
C ILE A 54 1.47 5.10 -2.47
N CYS A 55 0.93 4.55 -1.39
CA CYS A 55 0.79 5.24 -0.12
C CYS A 55 1.02 4.27 1.03
N LYS A 56 1.05 4.80 2.25
CA LYS A 56 1.35 4.01 3.43
C LYS A 56 0.33 4.28 4.54
N TYR A 57 0.09 3.24 5.34
CA TYR A 57 -0.86 3.29 6.46
C TYR A 57 -0.16 2.72 7.69
N ASN A 58 0.04 3.54 8.72
CA ASN A 58 0.70 3.14 9.95
C ASN A 58 -0.30 2.47 10.89
N VAL A 59 -0.12 1.17 11.16
CA VAL A 59 -1.04 0.40 11.98
C VAL A 59 -0.92 0.71 13.48
N GLU A 60 0.15 1.40 13.92
CA GLU A 60 0.27 1.84 15.30
C GLU A 60 -0.64 3.03 15.60
N GLU A 61 -0.77 3.93 14.63
CA GLU A 61 -1.53 5.16 14.78
C GLU A 61 -2.98 5.03 14.33
N ASN A 62 -3.26 4.03 13.49
CA ASN A 62 -4.57 3.82 12.90
C ASN A 62 -4.95 2.35 13.05
N GLN A 63 -6.19 2.06 13.44
CA GLN A 63 -6.60 0.69 13.74
C GLN A 63 -7.87 0.26 13.01
N VAL A 64 -8.69 1.20 12.58
CA VAL A 64 -9.99 0.88 11.99
C VAL A 64 -9.82 0.11 10.67
N GLN A 65 -9.05 0.63 9.75
CA GLN A 65 -8.88 -0.02 8.45
C GLN A 65 -8.01 -1.26 8.53
N ALA A 66 -7.03 -1.28 9.42
CA ALA A 66 -6.26 -2.50 9.66
C ALA A 66 -7.18 -3.63 10.11
N GLY A 67 -8.18 -3.32 10.94
CA GLY A 67 -9.18 -4.29 11.36
C GLY A 67 -10.12 -4.69 10.22
N ASN A 68 -10.61 -3.73 9.45
CA ASN A 68 -11.52 -3.98 8.34
C ASN A 68 -10.90 -4.87 7.26
N TYR A 69 -9.60 -4.77 7.04
CA TYR A 69 -8.91 -5.56 6.02
C TYR A 69 -8.11 -6.72 6.59
N ASP A 70 -8.38 -7.09 7.85
CA ASP A 70 -7.79 -8.26 8.51
C ASP A 70 -6.26 -8.30 8.42
N ILE A 71 -5.62 -7.17 8.74
CA ILE A 71 -4.16 -7.11 8.73
C ILE A 71 -3.61 -7.89 9.92
N MET A 72 -3.07 -9.07 9.66
CA MET A 72 -2.54 -9.98 10.68
C MET A 72 -1.02 -9.95 10.75
N SER A 73 -0.36 -9.77 9.61
CA SER A 73 1.10 -9.72 9.52
C SER A 73 1.51 -8.51 8.70
N ILE A 74 2.61 -7.87 9.09
CA ILE A 74 3.13 -6.70 8.38
C ILE A 74 4.60 -6.94 7.99
N PRO A 75 5.07 -6.33 6.90
CA PRO A 75 4.31 -5.44 6.01
C PRO A 75 3.26 -6.22 5.21
N ALA A 76 2.09 -5.60 5.06
CA ALA A 76 1.04 -6.12 4.20
C ALA A 76 0.78 -5.06 3.13
N VAL A 77 0.86 -5.46 1.87
CA VAL A 77 0.71 -4.52 0.75
C VAL A 77 -0.51 -4.94 -0.05
N LYS A 78 -1.49 -4.06 -0.14
CA LYS A 78 -2.74 -4.33 -0.84
C LYS A 78 -2.93 -3.37 -1.99
N MET A 79 -3.44 -3.88 -3.11
CA MET A 79 -3.76 -3.08 -4.29
C MET A 79 -5.26 -2.93 -4.40
N PHE A 80 -5.71 -1.68 -4.50
CA PHE A 80 -7.13 -1.33 -4.62
C PHE A 80 -7.44 -0.85 -6.02
N ARG A 81 -8.59 -1.25 -6.54
CA ARG A 81 -9.13 -0.74 -7.80
C ARG A 81 -10.65 -0.77 -7.72
N ASN A 82 -11.27 0.35 -8.05
CA ASN A 82 -12.73 0.52 -7.96
C ASN A 82 -13.29 0.18 -6.58
N GLY A 83 -12.57 0.60 -5.53
CA GLY A 83 -13.00 0.44 -4.15
C GLY A 83 -12.75 -0.94 -3.55
N GLU A 84 -12.14 -1.86 -4.29
CA GLU A 84 -11.92 -3.23 -3.84
C GLU A 84 -10.46 -3.64 -3.89
N VAL A 85 -10.06 -4.57 -3.01
CA VAL A 85 -8.74 -5.18 -3.06
C VAL A 85 -8.71 -6.15 -4.22
N ILE A 86 -7.82 -5.91 -5.19
CA ILE A 86 -7.68 -6.78 -6.36
C ILE A 86 -6.47 -7.70 -6.27
N ASP A 87 -5.49 -7.37 -5.44
CA ASP A 87 -4.31 -8.21 -5.24
C ASP A 87 -3.60 -7.77 -3.96
N GLU A 88 -2.72 -8.63 -3.44
CA GLU A 88 -1.99 -8.34 -2.21
C GLU A 88 -0.78 -9.25 -2.05
N PHE A 89 0.17 -8.80 -1.21
CA PHE A 89 1.24 -9.68 -0.73
C PHE A 89 1.60 -9.29 0.69
N VAL A 90 2.25 -10.21 1.41
CA VAL A 90 2.71 -10.01 2.79
C VAL A 90 4.21 -10.28 2.84
N GLY A 91 4.93 -9.44 3.58
CA GLY A 91 6.37 -9.58 3.75
C GLY A 91 7.16 -8.82 2.70
N VAL A 92 8.49 -8.94 2.77
CA VAL A 92 9.39 -8.26 1.84
C VAL A 92 9.51 -9.05 0.56
N ARG A 93 9.48 -8.35 -0.58
CA ARG A 93 9.76 -8.93 -1.89
C ARG A 93 10.83 -8.11 -2.58
N PRO A 94 11.60 -8.72 -3.49
CA PRO A 94 12.58 -7.97 -4.28
C PRO A 94 11.92 -6.86 -5.08
N GLU A 95 12.66 -5.78 -5.28
CA GLU A 95 12.17 -4.62 -6.03
C GLU A 95 11.58 -5.00 -7.39
N ASP A 96 12.29 -5.84 -8.16
CA ASP A 96 11.85 -6.22 -9.49
C ASP A 96 10.53 -7.01 -9.46
N SER A 97 10.32 -7.85 -8.44
CA SER A 97 9.07 -8.58 -8.27
C SER A 97 7.89 -7.65 -8.06
N ILE A 98 8.10 -6.64 -7.20
CA ILE A 98 7.04 -5.66 -6.92
C ILE A 98 6.76 -4.81 -8.16
N ARG A 99 7.81 -4.40 -8.87
CA ARG A 99 7.66 -3.64 -10.12
C ARG A 99 6.81 -4.39 -11.14
N GLU A 100 7.10 -5.65 -11.35
CA GLU A 100 6.32 -6.47 -12.30
C GLU A 100 4.89 -6.66 -11.83
N TRP A 101 4.68 -6.81 -10.53
CA TRP A 101 3.34 -6.91 -9.93
C TRP A 101 2.52 -5.64 -10.21
N ILE A 102 3.14 -4.47 -10.05
CA ILE A 102 2.48 -3.20 -10.34
C ILE A 102 2.20 -3.06 -11.83
N LYS A 103 3.20 -3.36 -12.68
CA LYS A 103 3.06 -3.27 -14.14
C LYS A 103 1.92 -4.13 -14.68
N GLY A 104 1.69 -5.28 -14.08
CA GLY A 104 0.63 -6.17 -14.49
C GLY A 104 -0.78 -5.64 -14.25
N ASN A 105 -0.90 -4.55 -13.47
CA ASN A 105 -2.18 -4.00 -13.05
C ASN A 105 -2.41 -2.53 -13.49
N VAL A 106 -1.49 -1.95 -14.21
CA VAL A 106 -1.62 -0.57 -14.70
C VAL A 106 -1.79 -0.49 -16.21
#